data_f624310435a339137e963d25b6df7db1
#
_entry.id   f624310435a339137e963d25b6df7db1
#
_cell.length_a   1.000
_cell.length_b   1.000
_cell.length_c   1.000
_cell.angle_alpha   90.00
_cell.angle_beta   90.00
_cell.angle_gamma   90.00
#
_symmetry.space_group_name_H-M   'P 1'
#
loop_
_entity.id
_entity.type
_entity.pdbx_description
1 polymer ?
#
loop_
_entity_poly.entity_id
_entity_poly.type
_entity_poly.pdbx_seq_one_letter_code
_entity_poly.pdbx_strand_id
1 'polypeptide(L)'
;MALPRAQVRFAALADAAALRPGSYDAVLFADVDLDSYPLSHEEGPLATLTASLGREGVTLEPAALLRVRFGHAMQAARGPVALARVTHDRHARECYPAAVWTELRAHAEAAEAAKAADTDKVTDDAKATGADKAKCVGEGDIVRDFDPAAGEGLKRERVTCEAPQHLSAEAVPYLVLRRRDGEGEDAPLVPRLTSASQIEAYSTCPLCWFVSYRVKPQSIDAGFGNMEKGNFVHDVSEHLHARLPQEGMERVTPMNLPRAQELLREVFAETLVEHAGKRGTEGPLVPLSPVEERQVAEILPQLEGVLAYESEALTPFAPRYLEFAFNELQVEYAGWPLGGRIDRVDVDAENRAVVIDYKHRSGVEEFKLADPTVRDEESGEAPIDDPRWLPPHTQTLIYAQAMRRALGLDTRAALYFSTKGGKPALRGAASAELLEEERGDGRIPGLKKGFPGDGGNMDFDALLDRVETGIAERLRELEAGNVAAVDPTSAQAAHARCSYNHEGTFVRRDV
;
A
#
# COMPACT_ATOMS: atom_id res chain seq x y z
N MET A 1 -37.24 -9.70 11.14
CA MET A 1 -36.90 -10.46 9.94
C MET A 1 -35.71 -9.74 9.33
N ALA A 2 -34.48 -10.26 9.51
CA ALA A 2 -33.29 -9.64 8.95
C ALA A 2 -33.31 -9.81 7.43
N LEU A 3 -33.19 -8.73 6.68
CA LEU A 3 -33.03 -8.78 5.24
C LEU A 3 -31.76 -9.57 4.92
N PRO A 4 -31.78 -10.51 3.95
CA PRO A 4 -30.59 -11.23 3.57
C PRO A 4 -29.55 -10.21 3.06
N ARG A 5 -28.33 -10.26 3.60
CA ARG A 5 -27.21 -9.42 3.14
C ARG A 5 -26.96 -9.74 1.67
N ALA A 6 -26.99 -8.71 0.83
CA ALA A 6 -26.58 -8.86 -0.56
C ALA A 6 -25.13 -9.36 -0.59
N GLN A 7 -24.92 -10.54 -1.19
CA GLN A 7 -23.58 -11.09 -1.38
C GLN A 7 -23.13 -10.77 -2.81
N VAL A 8 -22.06 -10.03 -2.94
CA VAL A 8 -21.38 -9.79 -4.23
C VAL A 8 -20.24 -10.80 -4.32
N ARG A 9 -20.20 -11.55 -5.42
CA ARG A 9 -19.10 -12.47 -5.74
C ARG A 9 -18.42 -12.00 -7.00
N PHE A 10 -17.11 -11.84 -6.93
CA PHE A 10 -16.25 -11.62 -8.11
C PHE A 10 -15.73 -12.99 -8.57
N ALA A 11 -15.75 -13.22 -9.86
CA ALA A 11 -15.27 -14.46 -10.46
C ALA A 11 -14.68 -14.20 -11.84
N ALA A 12 -13.65 -14.93 -12.23
CA ALA A 12 -13.20 -14.97 -13.61
C ALA A 12 -14.29 -15.61 -14.49
N LEU A 13 -14.29 -15.29 -15.80
CA LEU A 13 -15.31 -15.80 -16.72
C LEU A 13 -15.39 -17.35 -16.72
N ALA A 14 -14.23 -18.02 -16.63
CA ALA A 14 -14.20 -19.48 -16.59
C ALA A 14 -14.90 -20.05 -15.35
N ASP A 15 -14.69 -19.43 -14.18
CA ASP A 15 -15.33 -19.83 -12.92
C ASP A 15 -16.82 -19.46 -12.90
N ALA A 16 -17.16 -18.28 -13.46
CA ALA A 16 -18.54 -17.85 -13.60
C ALA A 16 -19.35 -18.79 -14.52
N ALA A 17 -18.73 -19.33 -15.56
CA ALA A 17 -19.35 -20.30 -16.47
C ALA A 17 -19.64 -21.66 -15.81
N ALA A 18 -18.99 -21.98 -14.67
CA ALA A 18 -19.24 -23.19 -13.90
C ALA A 18 -20.33 -23.03 -12.83
N LEU A 19 -20.88 -21.81 -12.67
CA LEU A 19 -21.95 -21.55 -11.69
C LEU A 19 -23.27 -22.23 -12.10
N ARG A 20 -24.05 -22.60 -11.10
CA ARG A 20 -25.40 -23.18 -11.36
C ARG A 20 -26.33 -22.12 -11.95
N PRO A 21 -27.12 -22.47 -12.99
CA PRO A 21 -28.14 -21.57 -13.51
C PRO A 21 -29.05 -21.01 -12.40
N GLY A 22 -29.37 -19.73 -12.47
CA GLY A 22 -30.25 -19.06 -11.53
C GLY A 22 -29.71 -18.96 -10.10
N SER A 23 -28.41 -19.03 -9.88
CA SER A 23 -27.82 -18.95 -8.54
C SER A 23 -27.67 -17.53 -8.00
N TYR A 24 -27.77 -16.51 -8.87
CA TYR A 24 -27.64 -15.09 -8.53
C TYR A 24 -28.85 -14.29 -9.01
N ASP A 25 -29.16 -13.21 -8.31
CA ASP A 25 -30.28 -12.33 -8.69
C ASP A 25 -29.94 -11.48 -9.91
N ALA A 26 -28.67 -11.13 -10.09
CA ALA A 26 -28.15 -10.41 -11.25
C ALA A 26 -26.69 -10.78 -11.54
N VAL A 27 -26.25 -10.59 -12.79
CA VAL A 27 -24.87 -10.78 -13.22
C VAL A 27 -24.40 -9.53 -13.96
N LEU A 28 -23.25 -9.01 -13.60
CA LEU A 28 -22.56 -7.92 -14.28
C LEU A 28 -21.25 -8.44 -14.88
N PHE A 29 -21.08 -8.31 -16.17
CA PHE A 29 -19.80 -8.48 -16.85
C PHE A 29 -19.11 -7.11 -16.92
N ALA A 30 -17.95 -6.98 -16.30
CA ALA A 30 -17.13 -5.77 -16.34
C ALA A 30 -16.06 -5.87 -17.42
N ASP A 31 -15.60 -4.71 -17.88
CA ASP A 31 -14.48 -4.56 -18.82
C ASP A 31 -14.58 -5.46 -20.07
N VAL A 32 -15.76 -5.45 -20.72
CA VAL A 32 -16.00 -6.31 -21.90
C VAL A 32 -15.33 -5.70 -23.14
N ASP A 33 -14.00 -5.63 -23.08
CA ASP A 33 -13.09 -5.16 -24.11
C ASP A 33 -12.19 -6.28 -24.65
N LEU A 34 -11.48 -5.99 -25.75
CA LEU A 34 -10.66 -6.98 -26.44
C LEU A 34 -9.46 -7.45 -25.61
N ASP A 35 -8.92 -6.58 -24.75
CA ASP A 35 -7.74 -6.90 -23.94
C ASP A 35 -8.14 -7.83 -22.77
N SER A 36 -9.30 -7.59 -22.17
CA SER A 36 -9.83 -8.43 -21.09
C SER A 36 -10.42 -9.77 -21.56
N TYR A 37 -10.91 -9.82 -22.83
CA TYR A 37 -11.48 -11.03 -23.43
C TYR A 37 -10.87 -11.28 -24.84
N PRO A 38 -9.55 -11.58 -24.90
CA PRO A 38 -8.86 -11.78 -26.16
C PRO A 38 -9.30 -13.06 -26.86
N LEU A 39 -9.30 -13.02 -28.20
CA LEU A 39 -9.48 -14.19 -29.05
C LEU A 39 -8.14 -14.87 -29.38
N SER A 40 -7.31 -15.10 -28.39
CA SER A 40 -6.02 -15.76 -28.57
C SER A 40 -6.12 -17.26 -28.34
N HIS A 41 -5.46 -18.06 -29.17
CA HIS A 41 -5.15 -19.44 -28.85
C HIS A 41 -4.04 -19.44 -27.79
N GLU A 42 -4.36 -19.71 -26.55
CA GLU A 42 -3.34 -20.22 -25.64
C GLU A 42 -3.10 -21.68 -26.00
N GLU A 43 -1.97 -21.95 -26.64
CA GLU A 43 -1.40 -23.30 -26.70
C GLU A 43 -0.92 -23.71 -25.31
N GLY A 44 -1.86 -24.02 -24.44
CA GLY A 44 -1.54 -24.52 -23.10
C GLY A 44 -0.90 -25.92 -23.19
N PRO A 45 -0.21 -26.36 -22.12
CA PRO A 45 0.43 -27.70 -22.06
C PRO A 45 -0.53 -28.84 -22.43
N LEU A 46 -1.82 -28.66 -22.19
CA LEU A 46 -2.85 -29.62 -22.52
C LEU A 46 -3.10 -29.73 -24.03
N ALA A 47 -3.06 -28.61 -24.75
CA ALA A 47 -3.20 -28.59 -26.21
C ALA A 47 -1.99 -29.26 -26.88
N THR A 48 -0.79 -29.01 -26.39
CA THR A 48 0.45 -29.68 -26.86
C THR A 48 0.41 -31.18 -26.59
N LEU A 49 -0.09 -31.57 -25.41
CA LEU A 49 -0.23 -32.99 -25.06
C LEU A 49 -1.28 -33.71 -25.93
N THR A 50 -2.43 -33.11 -26.18
CA THR A 50 -3.49 -33.70 -27.03
C THR A 50 -3.06 -33.80 -28.48
N ALA A 51 -2.32 -32.81 -29.01
CA ALA A 51 -1.71 -32.88 -30.35
C ALA A 51 -0.67 -34.00 -30.44
N SER A 52 0.17 -34.15 -29.40
CA SER A 52 1.17 -35.22 -29.36
C SER A 52 0.60 -36.63 -29.25
N LEU A 53 -0.65 -36.75 -28.76
CA LEU A 53 -1.39 -38.03 -28.69
C LEU A 53 -2.25 -38.31 -29.94
N GLY A 54 -2.08 -37.51 -31.00
CA GLY A 54 -2.80 -37.69 -32.25
C GLY A 54 -4.31 -37.47 -32.14
N ARG A 55 -4.76 -36.80 -31.12
CA ARG A 55 -6.15 -36.37 -30.92
C ARG A 55 -6.31 -34.94 -31.40
N GLU A 56 -6.27 -34.73 -32.68
CA GLU A 56 -6.70 -33.46 -33.28
C GLU A 56 -8.22 -33.31 -33.11
N GLY A 57 -8.67 -32.20 -32.53
CA GLY A 57 -10.02 -31.74 -32.80
C GLY A 57 -11.00 -31.60 -31.64
N VAL A 58 -10.59 -31.39 -30.41
CA VAL A 58 -11.53 -31.04 -29.31
C VAL A 58 -11.27 -29.63 -28.71
N THR A 59 -10.41 -28.85 -29.31
CA THR A 59 -10.28 -27.44 -28.95
C THR A 59 -11.35 -26.62 -29.69
N LEU A 60 -12.32 -26.12 -28.95
CA LEU A 60 -13.27 -25.12 -29.49
C LEU A 60 -12.46 -23.91 -29.95
N GLU A 61 -12.82 -23.38 -31.12
CA GLU A 61 -12.29 -22.09 -31.56
C GLU A 61 -12.43 -21.05 -30.43
N PRO A 62 -11.44 -20.16 -30.22
CA PRO A 62 -11.50 -19.18 -29.11
C PRO A 62 -12.79 -18.38 -29.03
N ALA A 63 -13.32 -17.95 -30.16
CA ALA A 63 -14.60 -17.26 -30.23
C ALA A 63 -15.79 -18.15 -29.79
N ALA A 64 -15.79 -19.43 -30.19
CA ALA A 64 -16.82 -20.38 -29.77
C ALA A 64 -16.73 -20.67 -28.26
N LEU A 65 -15.52 -20.84 -27.74
CA LEU A 65 -15.30 -21.04 -26.30
C LEU A 65 -15.76 -19.82 -25.49
N LEU A 66 -15.43 -18.61 -25.95
CA LEU A 66 -15.83 -17.38 -25.32
C LEU A 66 -17.38 -17.27 -25.27
N ARG A 67 -18.07 -17.54 -26.39
CA ARG A 67 -19.55 -17.55 -26.46
C ARG A 67 -20.15 -18.53 -25.46
N VAL A 68 -19.62 -19.75 -25.39
CA VAL A 68 -20.11 -20.78 -24.47
C VAL A 68 -19.93 -20.35 -23.01
N ARG A 69 -18.77 -19.80 -22.66
CA ARG A 69 -18.49 -19.32 -21.30
C ARG A 69 -19.39 -18.15 -20.92
N PHE A 70 -19.57 -17.16 -21.80
CA PHE A 70 -20.51 -16.07 -21.57
C PHE A 70 -21.95 -16.58 -21.44
N GLY A 71 -22.39 -17.45 -22.32
CA GLY A 71 -23.74 -18.03 -22.26
C GLY A 71 -24.00 -18.76 -20.94
N HIS A 72 -23.07 -19.57 -20.46
CA HIS A 72 -23.22 -20.25 -19.17
C HIS A 72 -23.19 -19.27 -18.00
N ALA A 73 -22.28 -18.29 -18.01
CA ALA A 73 -22.20 -17.29 -16.96
C ALA A 73 -23.46 -16.40 -16.90
N MET A 74 -24.06 -16.05 -18.05
CA MET A 74 -25.34 -15.35 -18.12
C MET A 74 -26.49 -16.15 -17.51
N GLN A 75 -26.50 -17.49 -17.68
CA GLN A 75 -27.52 -18.36 -17.11
C GLN A 75 -27.47 -18.41 -15.58
N ALA A 76 -26.36 -18.00 -14.95
CA ALA A 76 -26.26 -17.90 -13.50
C ALA A 76 -27.22 -16.82 -12.93
N ALA A 77 -27.64 -15.85 -13.71
CA ALA A 77 -28.60 -14.83 -13.32
C ALA A 77 -30.04 -15.35 -13.35
N ARG A 78 -30.82 -15.05 -12.31
CA ARG A 78 -32.28 -15.17 -12.30
C ARG A 78 -32.97 -13.93 -12.89
N GLY A 79 -32.31 -12.80 -12.83
CA GLY A 79 -32.81 -11.49 -13.21
C GLY A 79 -31.89 -10.83 -14.24
N PRO A 80 -31.64 -9.54 -14.14
CA PRO A 80 -30.93 -8.78 -15.17
C PRO A 80 -29.48 -9.22 -15.34
N VAL A 81 -29.03 -9.18 -16.59
CA VAL A 81 -27.63 -9.30 -16.97
C VAL A 81 -27.21 -7.97 -17.56
N ALA A 82 -26.14 -7.41 -17.04
CA ALA A 82 -25.56 -6.16 -17.54
C ALA A 82 -24.14 -6.41 -18.06
N LEU A 83 -23.78 -5.70 -19.11
CA LEU A 83 -22.41 -5.67 -19.64
C LEU A 83 -21.92 -4.23 -19.56
N ALA A 84 -20.71 -4.06 -19.06
CA ALA A 84 -20.04 -2.78 -19.02
C ALA A 84 -18.68 -2.88 -19.72
N ARG A 85 -18.29 -1.86 -20.46
CA ARG A 85 -16.97 -1.75 -21.05
C ARG A 85 -16.38 -0.38 -20.81
N VAL A 86 -15.07 -0.31 -20.75
CA VAL A 86 -14.33 0.93 -20.76
C VAL A 86 -14.06 1.33 -22.20
N THR A 87 -14.27 2.59 -22.57
CA THR A 87 -14.00 3.09 -23.91
C THR A 87 -12.57 3.60 -24.08
N HIS A 88 -11.95 4.03 -22.98
CA HIS A 88 -10.56 4.47 -22.92
C HIS A 88 -9.92 3.96 -21.64
N ASP A 89 -8.68 3.54 -21.73
CA ASP A 89 -7.89 3.15 -20.56
C ASP A 89 -7.45 4.40 -19.75
N ARG A 90 -6.78 4.15 -18.63
CA ARG A 90 -6.24 5.22 -17.76
C ARG A 90 -5.18 6.11 -18.44
N HIS A 91 -4.70 5.72 -19.61
CA HIS A 91 -3.75 6.47 -20.45
C HIS A 91 -4.43 7.15 -21.63
N ALA A 92 -5.78 7.24 -21.63
CA ALA A 92 -6.61 7.77 -22.70
C ALA A 92 -6.42 7.04 -24.06
N ARG A 93 -5.99 5.78 -24.04
CA ARG A 93 -5.98 4.93 -25.23
C ARG A 93 -7.36 4.31 -25.42
N GLU A 94 -7.84 4.29 -26.65
CA GLU A 94 -9.12 3.69 -27.00
C GLU A 94 -9.09 2.17 -26.74
N CYS A 95 -10.07 1.66 -25.99
CA CYS A 95 -10.29 0.24 -25.75
C CYS A 95 -11.32 -0.30 -26.74
N TYR A 96 -10.94 -1.29 -27.52
CA TYR A 96 -11.82 -1.90 -28.50
C TYR A 96 -12.77 -2.91 -27.82
N PRO A 97 -14.03 -3.02 -28.30
CA PRO A 97 -14.98 -3.96 -27.72
C PRO A 97 -14.55 -5.41 -27.96
N ALA A 98 -14.81 -6.28 -27.00
CA ALA A 98 -14.69 -7.72 -27.21
C ALA A 98 -15.65 -8.22 -28.29
N ALA A 99 -15.30 -9.31 -28.99
CA ALA A 99 -16.16 -9.89 -30.03
C ALA A 99 -17.57 -10.20 -29.52
N VAL A 100 -17.67 -10.75 -28.30
CA VAL A 100 -18.96 -11.06 -27.67
C VAL A 100 -19.82 -9.81 -27.41
N TRP A 101 -19.21 -8.67 -27.10
CA TRP A 101 -19.92 -7.39 -26.96
C TRP A 101 -20.61 -7.02 -28.25
N THR A 102 -19.85 -7.04 -29.35
CA THR A 102 -20.36 -6.69 -30.69
C THR A 102 -21.48 -7.64 -31.15
N GLU A 103 -21.33 -8.93 -30.89
CA GLU A 103 -22.32 -9.95 -31.18
C GLU A 103 -23.62 -9.79 -30.39
N LEU A 104 -23.51 -9.60 -29.09
CA LEU A 104 -24.68 -9.43 -28.22
C LEU A 104 -25.42 -8.13 -28.53
N ARG A 105 -24.70 -7.07 -28.87
CA ARG A 105 -25.28 -5.81 -29.29
C ARG A 105 -26.05 -5.96 -30.63
N ALA A 106 -25.45 -6.62 -31.62
CA ALA A 106 -26.10 -6.90 -32.88
C ALA A 106 -27.36 -7.76 -32.71
N HIS A 107 -27.33 -8.73 -31.80
CA HIS A 107 -28.49 -9.55 -31.46
C HIS A 107 -29.62 -8.74 -30.82
N ALA A 108 -29.27 -7.83 -29.90
CA ALA A 108 -30.23 -6.95 -29.23
C ALA A 108 -30.91 -6.00 -30.26
N GLU A 109 -30.12 -5.38 -31.12
CA GLU A 109 -30.58 -4.49 -32.18
C GLU A 109 -31.51 -5.24 -33.18
N ALA A 110 -31.16 -6.45 -33.56
CA ALA A 110 -32.01 -7.30 -34.44
C ALA A 110 -33.32 -7.70 -33.75
N ALA A 111 -33.30 -8.00 -32.48
CA ALA A 111 -34.50 -8.35 -31.69
C ALA A 111 -35.46 -7.14 -31.57
N GLU A 112 -34.93 -5.94 -31.42
CA GLU A 112 -35.76 -4.70 -31.41
C GLU A 112 -36.36 -4.39 -32.77
N ALA A 113 -35.57 -4.49 -33.84
CA ALA A 113 -36.06 -4.31 -35.18
C ALA A 113 -37.18 -5.31 -35.51
N ALA A 114 -37.06 -6.56 -35.09
CA ALA A 114 -38.10 -7.58 -35.24
C ALA A 114 -39.39 -7.23 -34.45
N LYS A 115 -39.26 -6.68 -33.24
CA LYS A 115 -40.41 -6.23 -32.43
C LYS A 115 -41.11 -5.02 -33.04
N ALA A 116 -40.35 -4.04 -33.59
CA ALA A 116 -40.90 -2.88 -34.27
C ALA A 116 -41.66 -3.29 -35.53
N ALA A 117 -41.17 -4.27 -36.29
CA ALA A 117 -41.84 -4.78 -37.48
C ALA A 117 -43.13 -5.59 -37.16
N ASP A 118 -43.24 -6.17 -35.97
CA ASP A 118 -44.41 -6.94 -35.52
C ASP A 118 -45.51 -6.01 -34.94
N THR A 119 -45.13 -4.84 -34.42
CA THR A 119 -46.06 -3.85 -33.86
C THR A 119 -46.85 -3.13 -34.96
N ASP A 120 -46.35 -3.09 -36.19
CA ASP A 120 -47.08 -2.48 -37.36
C ASP A 120 -48.18 -3.43 -37.93
N LYS A 121 -48.31 -4.66 -37.38
CA LYS A 121 -49.25 -5.66 -37.90
C LYS A 121 -50.40 -6.01 -36.96
N VAL A 122 -50.55 -5.41 -35.79
CA VAL A 122 -51.61 -5.75 -34.84
C VAL A 122 -52.52 -4.56 -34.60
N THR A 123 -53.56 -4.46 -35.38
CA THR A 123 -54.82 -3.84 -34.96
C THR A 123 -55.67 -4.88 -34.23
N ASP A 124 -56.13 -4.50 -33.05
CA ASP A 124 -57.22 -5.05 -32.23
C ASP A 124 -57.20 -6.51 -31.72
N ASP A 125 -57.57 -6.57 -30.47
CA ASP A 125 -57.99 -7.73 -29.66
C ASP A 125 -56.93 -8.71 -29.20
N ALA A 126 -56.50 -8.55 -27.93
CA ALA A 126 -56.61 -9.59 -26.91
C ALA A 126 -56.01 -9.19 -25.54
N LYS A 127 -56.86 -9.01 -24.58
CA LYS A 127 -56.50 -9.20 -23.16
C LYS A 127 -56.01 -10.64 -22.98
N ALA A 128 -54.75 -10.82 -22.63
CA ALA A 128 -54.23 -12.11 -22.11
C ALA A 128 -53.16 -11.86 -21.05
N THR A 129 -53.56 -12.14 -19.82
CA THR A 129 -52.90 -12.82 -18.71
C THR A 129 -51.38 -12.83 -18.70
N GLY A 130 -50.87 -12.34 -17.57
CA GLY A 130 -49.47 -12.28 -17.13
C GLY A 130 -48.59 -13.49 -17.47
N ALA A 131 -47.63 -13.22 -18.27
CA ALA A 131 -46.34 -13.87 -18.25
C ALA A 131 -45.33 -12.73 -18.32
N ASP A 132 -44.50 -12.63 -17.32
CA ASP A 132 -43.37 -11.70 -17.24
C ASP A 132 -42.51 -11.88 -18.49
N LYS A 133 -42.73 -11.03 -19.49
CA LYS A 133 -41.85 -10.93 -20.65
C LYS A 133 -40.59 -10.26 -20.14
N ALA A 134 -39.49 -10.99 -20.11
CA ALA A 134 -38.14 -10.42 -19.94
C ALA A 134 -38.04 -9.22 -20.93
N LYS A 135 -38.01 -8.02 -20.38
CA LYS A 135 -37.84 -6.79 -21.13
C LYS A 135 -36.38 -6.79 -21.58
N CYS A 136 -36.15 -7.09 -22.86
CA CYS A 136 -34.83 -6.78 -23.42
C CYS A 136 -34.66 -5.27 -23.34
N VAL A 137 -33.65 -4.84 -22.62
CA VAL A 137 -33.31 -3.45 -22.47
C VAL A 137 -32.78 -2.97 -23.81
N GLY A 138 -33.49 -2.04 -24.43
CA GLY A 138 -33.09 -1.43 -25.69
C GLY A 138 -31.94 -0.43 -25.46
N GLU A 139 -31.32 0.01 -26.53
CA GLU A 139 -30.23 0.99 -26.53
C GLU A 139 -30.58 2.31 -25.78
N GLY A 140 -31.87 2.60 -25.61
CA GLY A 140 -32.38 3.74 -24.84
C GLY A 140 -32.25 3.62 -23.33
N ASP A 141 -32.04 2.39 -22.81
CA ASP A 141 -31.84 2.12 -21.38
C ASP A 141 -30.35 1.93 -21.03
N ILE A 142 -29.45 1.97 -22.01
CA ILE A 142 -28.00 1.97 -21.81
C ILE A 142 -27.60 3.39 -21.50
N VAL A 143 -27.09 3.63 -20.30
CA VAL A 143 -26.40 4.89 -19.95
C VAL A 143 -25.20 5.01 -20.88
N ARG A 144 -25.31 5.86 -21.92
CA ARG A 144 -24.31 5.95 -23.00
C ARG A 144 -23.00 6.56 -22.54
N ASP A 145 -23.06 7.48 -21.62
CA ASP A 145 -21.88 8.12 -21.06
C ASP A 145 -22.08 8.28 -19.56
N PHE A 146 -21.32 7.50 -18.79
CA PHE A 146 -21.17 7.77 -17.37
C PHE A 146 -20.19 8.94 -17.25
N ASP A 147 -20.69 10.15 -17.09
CA ASP A 147 -19.91 11.28 -16.63
C ASP A 147 -19.91 11.26 -15.10
N PRO A 148 -18.81 10.87 -14.45
CA PRO A 148 -18.73 10.88 -13.00
C PRO A 148 -18.89 12.28 -12.41
N ALA A 149 -18.68 13.34 -13.20
CA ALA A 149 -18.85 14.73 -12.78
C ALA A 149 -20.32 15.21 -12.84
N ALA A 150 -21.14 14.63 -13.72
CA ALA A 150 -22.54 15.04 -13.89
C ALA A 150 -23.49 14.51 -12.80
N GLY A 151 -23.09 13.52 -12.02
CA GLY A 151 -23.87 13.02 -10.87
C GLY A 151 -25.22 12.35 -11.20
N GLU A 152 -25.58 12.26 -12.49
CA GLU A 152 -26.87 11.76 -12.97
C GLU A 152 -26.88 10.28 -13.39
N GLY A 153 -25.84 9.55 -13.11
CA GLY A 153 -25.82 8.12 -13.37
C GLY A 153 -26.06 7.34 -12.08
N LEU A 154 -26.94 6.38 -12.12
CA LEU A 154 -27.25 5.43 -11.05
C LEU A 154 -27.34 6.10 -9.66
N LYS A 155 -28.56 6.29 -9.17
CA LYS A 155 -28.73 6.43 -7.72
C LYS A 155 -28.10 5.19 -7.11
N ARG A 156 -26.80 5.29 -6.77
CA ARG A 156 -26.19 4.35 -5.85
C ARG A 156 -27.01 4.45 -4.58
N GLU A 157 -27.87 3.49 -4.31
CA GLU A 157 -28.17 3.21 -2.92
C GLU A 157 -26.79 2.97 -2.32
N ARG A 158 -26.27 3.98 -1.63
CA ARG A 158 -25.06 3.81 -0.83
C ARG A 158 -25.39 2.69 0.13
N VAL A 159 -24.87 1.51 -0.12
CA VAL A 159 -24.76 0.51 0.94
C VAL A 159 -23.78 1.14 1.93
N THR A 160 -24.33 1.88 2.87
CA THR A 160 -23.59 2.48 3.96
C THR A 160 -23.19 1.33 4.87
N CYS A 161 -22.01 0.75 4.67
CA CYS A 161 -21.39 -0.05 5.71
C CYS A 161 -20.83 0.92 6.74
N GLU A 162 -21.28 0.83 7.96
CA GLU A 162 -20.63 1.53 9.07
C GLU A 162 -19.19 0.99 9.19
N ALA A 163 -18.24 1.89 9.37
CA ALA A 163 -16.87 1.50 9.61
C ALA A 163 -16.79 0.68 10.91
N PRO A 164 -16.02 -0.41 10.94
CA PRO A 164 -15.85 -1.19 12.16
C PRO A 164 -15.28 -0.30 13.27
N GLN A 165 -15.89 -0.36 14.44
CA GLN A 165 -15.46 0.39 15.63
C GLN A 165 -14.66 -0.51 16.56
N HIS A 166 -15.06 -1.77 16.66
CA HIS A 166 -14.51 -2.70 17.63
C HIS A 166 -14.49 -4.13 17.09
N LEU A 167 -13.40 -4.85 17.34
CA LEU A 167 -13.30 -6.28 17.12
C LEU A 167 -13.94 -7.02 18.29
N SER A 168 -14.60 -8.14 18.02
CA SER A 168 -15.10 -9.00 19.10
C SER A 168 -13.95 -9.64 19.89
N ALA A 169 -14.22 -9.98 21.15
CA ALA A 169 -13.22 -10.64 22.01
C ALA A 169 -12.72 -11.97 21.41
N GLU A 170 -13.55 -12.67 20.64
CA GLU A 170 -13.16 -13.91 19.94
C GLU A 170 -12.26 -13.62 18.73
N ALA A 171 -12.37 -12.45 18.10
CA ALA A 171 -11.59 -12.08 16.92
C ALA A 171 -10.18 -11.56 17.27
N VAL A 172 -10.04 -10.87 18.40
CA VAL A 172 -8.76 -10.24 18.82
C VAL A 172 -7.60 -11.23 18.85
N PRO A 173 -7.70 -12.44 19.44
CA PRO A 173 -6.58 -13.39 19.46
C PRO A 173 -6.04 -13.73 18.08
N TYR A 174 -6.90 -13.82 17.07
CA TYR A 174 -6.52 -14.23 15.71
C TYR A 174 -6.11 -13.07 14.82
N LEU A 175 -6.79 -11.94 14.93
CA LEU A 175 -6.51 -10.77 14.08
C LEU A 175 -5.40 -9.87 14.62
N VAL A 176 -5.19 -9.87 15.94
CA VAL A 176 -4.28 -8.94 16.60
C VAL A 176 -3.06 -9.67 17.16
N LEU A 177 -3.26 -10.61 18.10
CA LEU A 177 -2.20 -11.13 18.94
C LEU A 177 -1.42 -12.31 18.33
N ARG A 178 -2.04 -13.10 17.49
CA ARG A 178 -1.47 -14.34 16.95
C ARG A 178 -1.58 -14.42 15.44
N ARG A 179 -0.73 -15.23 14.83
CA ARG A 179 -0.81 -15.62 13.42
C ARG A 179 -0.68 -17.15 13.31
N ARG A 180 -1.19 -17.72 12.22
CA ARG A 180 -0.89 -19.11 11.88
C ARG A 180 0.54 -19.19 11.35
N ASP A 181 1.26 -20.22 11.76
CA ASP A 181 2.61 -20.51 11.29
C ASP A 181 2.56 -21.67 10.31
N GLY A 182 2.38 -21.34 9.03
CA GLY A 182 2.18 -22.29 7.93
C GLY A 182 0.80 -22.17 7.28
N GLU A 183 0.59 -22.98 6.24
CA GLU A 183 -0.67 -23.04 5.49
C GLU A 183 -1.61 -24.07 6.09
N GLY A 184 -2.92 -23.78 6.07
CA GLY A 184 -3.98 -24.66 6.52
C GLY A 184 -4.60 -24.27 7.87
N GLU A 185 -5.79 -24.83 8.13
CA GLU A 185 -6.55 -24.53 9.33
C GLU A 185 -5.94 -25.10 10.63
N ASP A 186 -5.16 -26.17 10.50
CA ASP A 186 -4.49 -26.84 11.62
C ASP A 186 -3.10 -26.27 11.95
N ALA A 187 -2.61 -25.26 11.20
CA ALA A 187 -1.33 -24.65 11.47
C ALA A 187 -1.30 -23.99 12.87
N PRO A 188 -0.22 -24.15 13.64
CA PRO A 188 -0.13 -23.65 15.00
C PRO A 188 -0.26 -22.12 15.06
N LEU A 189 -0.88 -21.63 16.12
CA LEU A 189 -0.98 -20.21 16.41
C LEU A 189 0.25 -19.76 17.21
N VAL A 190 1.07 -18.89 16.61
CA VAL A 190 2.23 -18.27 17.23
C VAL A 190 1.99 -16.79 17.51
N PRO A 191 2.72 -16.17 18.46
CA PRO A 191 2.65 -14.74 18.66
C PRO A 191 2.93 -13.96 17.36
N ARG A 192 2.19 -12.91 17.13
CA ARG A 192 2.38 -12.04 15.98
C ARG A 192 3.46 -11.00 16.30
N LEU A 193 4.51 -10.98 15.51
CA LEU A 193 5.48 -9.89 15.56
C LEU A 193 4.84 -8.62 14.98
N THR A 194 5.03 -7.50 15.66
CA THR A 194 4.50 -6.20 15.25
C THR A 194 5.66 -5.29 14.87
N SER A 195 5.66 -4.74 13.65
CA SER A 195 6.71 -3.82 13.22
C SER A 195 6.45 -2.40 13.71
N ALA A 196 7.52 -1.58 13.79
CA ALA A 196 7.41 -0.17 14.15
C ALA A 196 6.43 0.60 13.24
N SER A 197 6.43 0.31 11.94
CA SER A 197 5.48 0.90 10.99
C SER A 197 4.02 0.50 11.28
N GLN A 198 3.75 -0.72 11.74
CA GLN A 198 2.41 -1.12 12.16
C GLN A 198 1.97 -0.40 13.45
N ILE A 199 2.89 -0.24 14.41
CA ILE A 199 2.63 0.50 15.65
C ILE A 199 2.32 1.96 15.33
N GLU A 200 3.12 2.59 14.49
CA GLU A 200 2.90 3.97 14.05
C GLU A 200 1.56 4.12 13.33
N ALA A 201 1.26 3.24 12.39
CA ALA A 201 -0.01 3.26 11.65
C ALA A 201 -1.23 3.10 12.59
N TYR A 202 -1.14 2.22 13.59
CA TYR A 202 -2.20 2.07 14.58
C TYR A 202 -2.34 3.32 15.46
N SER A 203 -1.23 3.86 15.94
CA SER A 203 -1.21 5.07 16.76
C SER A 203 -1.76 6.29 16.02
N THR A 204 -1.58 6.32 14.69
CA THR A 204 -2.11 7.37 13.82
C THR A 204 -3.61 7.19 13.56
N CYS A 205 -4.05 6.01 13.14
CA CYS A 205 -5.45 5.70 12.89
C CYS A 205 -5.71 4.18 12.99
N PRO A 206 -6.39 3.69 14.04
CA PRO A 206 -6.69 2.27 14.20
C PRO A 206 -7.42 1.64 13.01
N LEU A 207 -8.37 2.34 12.40
CA LEU A 207 -9.09 1.84 11.22
C LEU A 207 -8.17 1.70 10.00
N CYS A 208 -7.31 2.70 9.74
CA CYS A 208 -6.34 2.62 8.64
C CYS A 208 -5.38 1.45 8.84
N TRP A 209 -4.90 1.26 10.07
CA TRP A 209 -4.08 0.09 10.42
C TRP A 209 -4.82 -1.22 10.15
N PHE A 210 -6.07 -1.34 10.64
CA PHE A 210 -6.88 -2.56 10.46
C PHE A 210 -7.04 -2.91 8.98
N VAL A 211 -7.40 -1.92 8.16
CA VAL A 211 -7.58 -2.14 6.72
C VAL A 211 -6.25 -2.49 6.05
N SER A 212 -5.19 -1.72 6.30
CA SER A 212 -3.91 -1.90 5.60
C SER A 212 -3.17 -3.18 6.00
N TYR A 213 -3.28 -3.62 7.26
CA TYR A 213 -2.49 -4.74 7.76
C TYR A 213 -3.28 -6.02 8.05
N ARG A 214 -4.61 -5.97 8.11
CA ARG A 214 -5.46 -7.14 8.37
C ARG A 214 -6.38 -7.47 7.20
N VAL A 215 -7.08 -6.48 6.64
CA VAL A 215 -7.91 -6.68 5.46
C VAL A 215 -7.04 -6.79 4.20
N LYS A 216 -5.96 -5.99 4.11
CA LYS A 216 -4.97 -5.97 3.03
C LYS A 216 -5.63 -5.92 1.63
N PRO A 217 -6.40 -4.88 1.32
CA PRO A 217 -6.96 -4.75 -0.01
C PRO A 217 -5.82 -4.71 -1.02
N GLN A 218 -5.86 -5.60 -2.00
CA GLN A 218 -4.84 -5.63 -3.05
C GLN A 218 -5.07 -4.44 -3.99
N SER A 219 -3.99 -3.71 -4.26
CA SER A 219 -3.97 -2.73 -5.35
C SER A 219 -3.71 -3.45 -6.66
N ILE A 220 -4.39 -3.00 -7.73
CA ILE A 220 -4.18 -3.51 -9.10
C ILE A 220 -3.04 -2.72 -9.78
N ASP A 221 -2.13 -2.14 -9.00
CA ASP A 221 -1.06 -1.33 -9.56
C ASP A 221 0.00 -2.18 -10.26
N ALA A 222 0.48 -1.63 -11.38
CA ALA A 222 1.37 -2.30 -12.31
C ALA A 222 2.87 -2.29 -11.90
N GLY A 223 3.19 -1.98 -10.64
CA GLY A 223 4.57 -2.01 -10.15
C GLY A 223 5.39 -0.75 -10.44
N PHE A 224 4.77 0.42 -10.53
CA PHE A 224 5.46 1.71 -10.73
C PHE A 224 4.95 2.84 -9.82
N GLY A 225 4.53 2.53 -8.61
CA GLY A 225 4.05 3.49 -7.63
C GLY A 225 5.16 4.15 -6.81
N ASN A 226 4.75 4.96 -5.84
CA ASN A 226 5.70 5.55 -4.89
C ASN A 226 6.32 4.50 -3.95
N MET A 227 5.59 3.41 -3.69
CA MET A 227 6.07 2.30 -2.86
C MET A 227 7.22 1.56 -3.56
N GLU A 228 7.06 1.22 -4.84
CA GLU A 228 8.08 0.51 -5.63
C GLU A 228 9.34 1.37 -5.80
N LYS A 229 9.18 2.68 -6.03
CA LYS A 229 10.30 3.64 -6.06
C LYS A 229 10.99 3.74 -4.71
N GLY A 230 10.23 3.73 -3.61
CA GLY A 230 10.77 3.69 -2.26
C GLY A 230 11.60 2.43 -2.02
N ASN A 231 11.03 1.25 -2.27
CA ASN A 231 11.72 -0.03 -2.12
C ASN A 231 13.00 -0.09 -2.95
N PHE A 232 12.96 0.37 -4.20
CA PHE A 232 14.15 0.45 -5.06
C PHE A 232 15.25 1.34 -4.46
N VAL A 233 14.89 2.49 -3.90
CA VAL A 233 15.85 3.39 -3.23
C VAL A 233 16.47 2.74 -1.99
N HIS A 234 15.67 2.00 -1.20
CA HIS A 234 16.17 1.25 -0.05
C HIS A 234 17.17 0.17 -0.50
N ASP A 235 16.82 -0.64 -1.51
CA ASP A 235 17.70 -1.69 -2.05
C ASP A 235 19.02 -1.10 -2.58
N VAL A 236 18.96 0.01 -3.33
CA VAL A 236 20.17 0.71 -3.81
C VAL A 236 21.02 1.21 -2.65
N SER A 237 20.40 1.78 -1.61
CA SER A 237 21.11 2.32 -0.45
C SER A 237 21.77 1.21 0.37
N GLU A 238 21.06 0.10 0.59
CA GLU A 238 21.59 -1.09 1.25
C GLU A 238 22.81 -1.64 0.51
N HIS A 239 22.66 -1.94 -0.80
CA HIS A 239 23.73 -2.53 -1.62
C HIS A 239 24.95 -1.62 -1.69
N LEU A 240 24.75 -0.30 -1.78
CA LEU A 240 25.85 0.66 -1.78
C LEU A 240 26.64 0.60 -0.49
N HIS A 241 25.95 0.77 0.66
CA HIS A 241 26.61 0.82 1.96
C HIS A 241 27.25 -0.54 2.34
N ALA A 242 26.70 -1.65 1.88
CA ALA A 242 27.30 -2.97 2.03
C ALA A 242 28.60 -3.16 1.21
N ARG A 243 28.76 -2.41 0.10
CA ARG A 243 29.97 -2.44 -0.74
C ARG A 243 31.07 -1.49 -0.28
N LEU A 244 30.74 -0.38 0.39
CA LEU A 244 31.75 0.61 0.82
C LEU A 244 32.94 -0.02 1.56
N PRO A 245 32.75 -0.93 2.56
CA PRO A 245 33.87 -1.57 3.24
C PRO A 245 34.75 -2.43 2.33
N GLN A 246 34.19 -3.03 1.28
CA GLN A 246 34.95 -3.85 0.31
C GLN A 246 35.88 -2.98 -0.54
N GLU A 247 35.55 -1.71 -0.71
CA GLU A 247 36.38 -0.69 -1.39
C GLU A 247 37.30 0.08 -0.40
N GLY A 248 37.38 -0.36 0.86
CA GLY A 248 38.18 0.28 1.90
C GLY A 248 37.59 1.59 2.43
N MET A 249 36.27 1.79 2.26
CA MET A 249 35.56 2.96 2.74
C MET A 249 34.61 2.54 3.87
N GLU A 250 34.89 2.92 5.11
CA GLU A 250 33.96 2.66 6.23
C GLU A 250 32.70 3.54 6.13
N ARG A 251 32.85 4.75 5.60
CA ARG A 251 31.78 5.73 5.37
C ARG A 251 32.10 6.64 4.19
N VAL A 252 31.11 7.32 3.70
CA VAL A 252 31.32 8.38 2.69
C VAL A 252 31.89 9.63 3.35
N THR A 253 32.92 10.21 2.73
CA THR A 253 33.59 11.43 3.16
C THR A 253 33.83 12.33 1.95
N PRO A 254 34.09 13.64 2.10
CA PRO A 254 34.40 14.49 0.95
C PRO A 254 35.60 14.00 0.11
N MET A 255 36.54 13.27 0.73
CA MET A 255 37.72 12.76 0.03
C MET A 255 37.42 11.55 -0.85
N ASN A 256 36.53 10.64 -0.43
CA ASN A 256 36.18 9.42 -1.16
C ASN A 256 34.86 9.56 -1.95
N LEU A 257 34.16 10.70 -1.85
CA LEU A 257 32.88 10.94 -2.51
C LEU A 257 32.90 10.65 -4.02
N PRO A 258 33.92 11.02 -4.82
CA PRO A 258 33.95 10.68 -6.24
C PRO A 258 33.89 9.17 -6.48
N ARG A 259 34.63 8.38 -5.71
CA ARG A 259 34.62 6.90 -5.84
C ARG A 259 33.30 6.32 -5.35
N ALA A 260 32.72 6.84 -4.27
CA ALA A 260 31.42 6.43 -3.79
C ALA A 260 30.30 6.70 -4.80
N GLN A 261 30.37 7.81 -5.54
CA GLN A 261 29.41 8.10 -6.62
C GLN A 261 29.59 7.19 -7.83
N GLU A 262 30.82 6.77 -8.18
CA GLU A 262 31.03 5.76 -9.21
C GLU A 262 30.40 4.43 -8.79
N LEU A 263 30.65 4.01 -7.55
CA LEU A 263 30.08 2.79 -6.99
C LEU A 263 28.55 2.85 -6.94
N LEU A 264 27.97 4.00 -6.59
CA LEU A 264 26.52 4.20 -6.64
C LEU A 264 25.94 3.93 -8.03
N ARG A 265 26.59 4.43 -9.10
CA ARG A 265 26.13 4.19 -10.48
C ARG A 265 26.17 2.73 -10.86
N GLU A 266 27.22 2.01 -10.43
CA GLU A 266 27.34 0.56 -10.63
C GLU A 266 26.20 -0.18 -9.92
N VAL A 267 26.02 0.08 -8.62
CA VAL A 267 24.98 -0.53 -7.78
C VAL A 267 23.58 -0.19 -8.30
N PHE A 268 23.33 1.06 -8.69
CA PHE A 268 22.05 1.47 -9.25
C PHE A 268 21.67 0.66 -10.50
N ALA A 269 22.63 0.49 -11.42
CA ALA A 269 22.39 -0.29 -12.63
C ALA A 269 22.13 -1.77 -12.33
N GLU A 270 22.88 -2.36 -11.40
CA GLU A 270 22.69 -3.75 -10.97
C GLU A 270 21.34 -3.97 -10.30
N THR A 271 20.98 -3.10 -9.35
CA THR A 271 19.68 -3.18 -8.65
C THR A 271 18.51 -2.98 -9.60
N LEU A 272 18.67 -2.15 -10.64
CA LEU A 272 17.63 -1.98 -11.66
C LEU A 272 17.41 -3.29 -12.46
N VAL A 273 18.47 -4.01 -12.78
CA VAL A 273 18.39 -5.32 -13.44
C VAL A 273 17.73 -6.35 -12.50
N GLU A 274 18.07 -6.35 -11.23
CA GLU A 274 17.43 -7.22 -10.23
C GLU A 274 15.92 -6.97 -10.14
N HIS A 275 15.50 -5.70 -10.07
CA HIS A 275 14.09 -5.33 -10.03
C HIS A 275 13.34 -5.77 -11.29
N ALA A 276 13.97 -5.71 -12.46
CA ALA A 276 13.36 -6.23 -13.69
C ALA A 276 13.12 -7.76 -13.65
N GLY A 277 13.88 -8.48 -12.82
CA GLY A 277 13.74 -9.92 -12.61
C GLY A 277 12.78 -10.33 -11.48
N LYS A 278 12.43 -9.41 -10.57
CA LYS A 278 11.52 -9.69 -9.46
C LYS A 278 10.10 -10.00 -9.97
N ARG A 279 9.42 -10.94 -9.33
CA ARG A 279 8.05 -11.35 -9.68
C ARG A 279 7.20 -11.48 -8.42
N GLY A 280 5.90 -11.24 -8.55
CA GLY A 280 4.94 -11.45 -7.47
C GLY A 280 4.86 -10.28 -6.49
N THR A 281 4.82 -10.57 -5.17
CA THR A 281 4.53 -9.60 -4.10
C THR A 281 5.73 -8.76 -3.65
N GLU A 282 6.89 -8.92 -4.27
CA GLU A 282 8.14 -8.24 -3.84
C GLU A 282 8.23 -6.76 -4.28
N GLY A 283 7.20 -6.22 -4.92
CA GLY A 283 7.12 -4.82 -5.32
C GLY A 283 8.23 -4.39 -6.30
N PRO A 284 8.41 -5.07 -7.46
CA PRO A 284 9.43 -4.70 -8.42
C PRO A 284 9.14 -3.31 -9.00
N LEU A 285 10.20 -2.53 -9.23
CA LEU A 285 10.10 -1.28 -9.97
C LEU A 285 10.16 -1.59 -11.48
N VAL A 286 9.02 -1.53 -12.15
CA VAL A 286 8.90 -1.86 -13.58
C VAL A 286 8.35 -0.67 -14.35
N PRO A 287 9.21 0.16 -14.99
CA PRO A 287 8.74 1.23 -15.86
C PRO A 287 8.13 0.63 -17.14
N LEU A 288 6.91 1.04 -17.48
CA LEU A 288 6.16 0.57 -18.63
C LEU A 288 6.13 1.60 -19.78
N SER A 289 6.72 2.77 -19.60
CA SER A 289 6.70 3.84 -20.58
C SER A 289 8.01 4.64 -20.56
N PRO A 290 8.37 5.32 -21.69
CA PRO A 290 9.54 6.19 -21.72
C PRO A 290 9.50 7.36 -20.72
N VAL A 291 8.31 7.71 -20.23
CA VAL A 291 8.15 8.74 -19.18
C VAL A 291 8.58 8.15 -17.84
N GLU A 292 8.14 6.93 -17.54
CA GLU A 292 8.49 6.22 -16.31
C GLU A 292 9.98 5.87 -16.27
N GLU A 293 10.57 5.44 -17.40
CA GLU A 293 12.02 5.24 -17.51
C GLU A 293 12.82 6.51 -17.16
N ARG A 294 12.36 7.67 -17.61
CA ARG A 294 12.98 8.95 -17.23
C ARG A 294 12.83 9.24 -15.75
N GLN A 295 11.67 8.94 -15.16
CA GLN A 295 11.47 9.10 -13.71
C GLN A 295 12.39 8.20 -12.90
N VAL A 296 12.66 6.98 -13.36
CA VAL A 296 13.67 6.09 -12.74
C VAL A 296 15.06 6.69 -12.88
N ALA A 297 15.43 7.18 -14.07
CA ALA A 297 16.73 7.79 -14.30
C ALA A 297 16.96 9.04 -13.43
N GLU A 298 15.90 9.78 -13.06
CA GLU A 298 15.98 10.94 -12.15
C GLU A 298 16.29 10.55 -10.70
N ILE A 299 16.13 9.29 -10.30
CA ILE A 299 16.46 8.83 -8.94
C ILE A 299 17.98 8.86 -8.73
N LEU A 300 18.78 8.49 -9.73
CA LEU A 300 20.24 8.45 -9.60
C LEU A 300 20.87 9.79 -9.20
N PRO A 301 20.62 10.91 -9.89
CA PRO A 301 21.17 12.21 -9.46
C PRO A 301 20.65 12.66 -8.10
N GLN A 302 19.45 12.22 -7.67
CA GLN A 302 18.96 12.49 -6.33
C GLN A 302 19.79 11.73 -5.28
N LEU A 303 20.09 10.46 -5.51
CA LEU A 303 20.96 9.66 -4.64
C LEU A 303 22.42 10.14 -4.64
N GLU A 304 22.94 10.66 -5.76
CA GLU A 304 24.24 11.34 -5.78
C GLU A 304 24.26 12.57 -4.86
N GLY A 305 23.14 13.32 -4.83
CA GLY A 305 22.96 14.43 -3.90
C GLY A 305 22.86 13.98 -2.45
N VAL A 306 22.22 12.83 -2.19
CA VAL A 306 22.19 12.21 -0.85
C VAL A 306 23.58 11.85 -0.38
N LEU A 307 24.40 11.22 -1.22
CA LEU A 307 25.80 10.89 -0.88
C LEU A 307 26.64 12.13 -0.61
N ALA A 308 26.47 13.18 -1.41
CA ALA A 308 27.17 14.44 -1.19
C ALA A 308 26.82 15.05 0.19
N TYR A 309 25.53 15.06 0.55
CA TYR A 309 25.08 15.49 1.87
C TYR A 309 25.64 14.59 2.98
N GLU A 310 25.60 13.27 2.81
CA GLU A 310 26.09 12.28 3.76
C GLU A 310 27.59 12.43 4.02
N SER A 311 28.37 12.78 2.99
CA SER A 311 29.81 12.95 3.12
C SER A 311 30.22 14.03 4.13
N GLU A 312 29.34 15.00 4.38
CA GLU A 312 29.53 16.10 5.32
C GLU A 312 28.74 15.92 6.63
N ALA A 313 27.73 15.01 6.61
CA ALA A 313 26.88 14.75 7.75
C ALA A 313 27.33 13.49 8.54
N LEU A 314 26.83 13.36 9.76
CA LEU A 314 26.97 12.16 10.61
C LEU A 314 28.40 11.71 10.92
N THR A 315 29.40 12.56 10.74
CA THR A 315 30.75 12.28 11.24
C THR A 315 30.74 12.35 12.78
N PRO A 316 31.30 11.37 13.55
CA PRO A 316 32.18 10.26 13.07
C PRO A 316 31.47 8.93 12.83
N PHE A 317 30.15 8.89 12.78
CA PHE A 317 29.38 7.67 12.65
C PHE A 317 29.61 6.98 11.29
N ALA A 318 29.63 5.64 11.29
CA ALA A 318 29.74 4.81 10.09
C ALA A 318 28.60 3.78 10.01
N PRO A 319 28.08 3.47 8.83
CA PRO A 319 27.05 2.44 8.64
C PRO A 319 27.53 1.09 9.18
N ARG A 320 26.79 0.52 10.14
CA ARG A 320 27.14 -0.75 10.78
C ARG A 320 26.08 -1.82 10.59
N TYR A 321 24.81 -1.43 10.66
CA TYR A 321 23.69 -2.34 10.45
C TYR A 321 22.85 -1.78 9.33
N LEU A 322 22.63 -2.61 8.32
CA LEU A 322 21.84 -2.29 7.12
C LEU A 322 20.70 -3.30 7.01
N GLU A 323 19.49 -2.85 6.72
CA GLU A 323 18.29 -3.68 6.62
C GLU A 323 18.21 -4.74 7.75
N PHE A 324 18.51 -4.28 8.97
CA PHE A 324 18.68 -5.13 10.13
C PHE A 324 17.35 -5.65 10.67
N ALA A 325 17.15 -6.97 10.59
CA ALA A 325 15.91 -7.63 10.97
C ALA A 325 15.88 -8.02 12.46
N PHE A 326 14.76 -7.70 13.16
CA PHE A 326 14.55 -8.05 14.56
C PHE A 326 13.92 -9.43 14.78
N ASN A 327 13.40 -10.06 13.73
CA ASN A 327 12.51 -11.21 13.85
C ASN A 327 13.04 -12.37 14.71
N GLU A 328 14.36 -12.54 14.79
CA GLU A 328 15.01 -13.62 15.54
C GLU A 328 15.54 -13.19 16.91
N LEU A 329 15.53 -11.89 17.22
CA LEU A 329 16.17 -11.35 18.42
C LEU A 329 15.27 -11.33 19.65
N GLN A 330 14.00 -11.72 19.51
CA GLN A 330 13.00 -11.72 20.60
C GLN A 330 12.94 -10.39 21.38
N VAL A 331 13.03 -9.27 20.66
CA VAL A 331 12.93 -7.94 21.25
C VAL A 331 11.49 -7.63 21.59
N GLU A 332 11.25 -7.16 22.80
CA GLU A 332 9.95 -6.63 23.21
C GLU A 332 9.97 -5.10 23.22
N TYR A 333 8.87 -4.51 22.75
CA TYR A 333 8.63 -3.09 22.83
C TYR A 333 7.20 -2.84 23.30
N ALA A 334 7.03 -2.01 24.30
CA ALA A 334 5.73 -1.72 24.91
C ALA A 334 4.95 -2.99 25.33
N GLY A 335 5.65 -4.05 25.72
CA GLY A 335 5.07 -5.34 26.12
C GLY A 335 4.69 -6.27 24.96
N TRP A 336 4.99 -5.88 23.71
CA TRP A 336 4.70 -6.67 22.53
C TRP A 336 5.97 -7.15 21.83
N PRO A 337 5.98 -8.37 21.24
CA PRO A 337 7.11 -8.83 20.46
C PRO A 337 7.28 -7.97 19.21
N LEU A 338 8.46 -7.36 19.08
CA LEU A 338 8.80 -6.50 17.95
C LEU A 338 9.41 -7.33 16.82
N GLY A 339 8.93 -7.07 15.62
CA GLY A 339 9.50 -7.56 14.37
C GLY A 339 9.72 -6.41 13.40
N GLY A 340 10.18 -6.74 12.21
CA GLY A 340 10.45 -5.76 11.16
C GLY A 340 11.94 -5.55 10.94
N ARG A 341 12.28 -4.49 10.23
CA ARG A 341 13.61 -4.22 9.74
C ARG A 341 13.93 -2.74 9.88
N ILE A 342 15.16 -2.43 10.28
CA ILE A 342 15.69 -1.07 10.31
C ILE A 342 16.52 -0.87 9.07
N ASP A 343 16.32 0.23 8.37
CA ASP A 343 17.03 0.52 7.12
C ASP A 343 18.53 0.68 7.36
N ARG A 344 18.91 1.51 8.35
CA ARG A 344 20.31 1.79 8.63
C ARG A 344 20.53 2.22 10.09
N VAL A 345 21.61 1.71 10.69
CA VAL A 345 22.15 2.20 11.96
C VAL A 345 23.63 2.48 11.82
N ASP A 346 24.01 3.71 12.05
CA ASP A 346 25.39 4.15 12.08
C ASP A 346 25.92 4.14 13.52
N VAL A 347 27.15 3.69 13.70
CA VAL A 347 27.78 3.55 15.03
C VAL A 347 29.17 4.17 14.98
N ASP A 348 29.56 4.84 16.04
CA ASP A 348 30.89 5.38 16.22
C ASP A 348 31.78 4.48 17.09
N ALA A 349 33.02 4.94 17.36
CA ALA A 349 34.01 4.20 18.14
C ALA A 349 33.63 4.04 19.63
N GLU A 350 32.79 4.94 20.14
CA GLU A 350 32.30 4.96 21.52
C GLU A 350 31.02 4.13 21.72
N ASN A 351 30.57 3.39 20.67
CA ASN A 351 29.32 2.62 20.63
C ASN A 351 28.06 3.48 20.72
N ARG A 352 28.18 4.79 20.40
CA ARG A 352 27.02 5.65 20.21
C ARG A 352 26.40 5.34 18.86
N ALA A 353 25.07 5.40 18.74
CA ALA A 353 24.36 5.00 17.53
C ALA A 353 23.35 6.04 17.07
N VAL A 354 23.22 6.15 15.76
CA VAL A 354 22.21 6.94 15.05
C VAL A 354 21.37 6.00 14.20
N VAL A 355 20.07 5.98 14.47
CA VAL A 355 19.08 5.20 13.69
C VAL A 355 18.58 6.07 12.56
N ILE A 356 18.57 5.54 11.35
CA ILE A 356 18.17 6.24 10.12
C ILE A 356 17.15 5.41 9.37
N ASP A 357 16.05 6.06 8.96
CA ASP A 357 15.02 5.51 8.10
C ASP A 357 14.92 6.36 6.83
N TYR A 358 15.02 5.74 5.67
CA TYR A 358 14.96 6.42 4.39
C TYR A 358 13.51 6.72 3.98
N LYS A 359 13.27 7.94 3.53
CA LYS A 359 11.96 8.33 2.98
C LYS A 359 12.14 8.90 1.58
N HIS A 360 11.70 8.15 0.56
CA HIS A 360 11.76 8.61 -0.83
C HIS A 360 10.64 9.63 -1.13
N ARG A 361 10.75 10.80 -0.49
CA ARG A 361 9.82 11.92 -0.65
C ARG A 361 10.57 13.25 -0.59
N SER A 362 9.99 14.27 -1.22
CA SER A 362 10.49 15.64 -1.13
C SER A 362 9.96 16.30 0.13
N GLY A 363 10.87 16.74 0.98
CA GLY A 363 10.52 17.39 2.24
C GLY A 363 10.37 16.40 3.39
N VAL A 364 10.95 16.76 4.50
CA VAL A 364 10.97 16.01 5.77
C VAL A 364 10.65 16.93 6.95
N GLU A 365 10.08 18.09 6.69
CA GLU A 365 9.76 19.07 7.74
C GLU A 365 8.73 18.52 8.73
N GLU A 366 7.84 17.62 8.28
CA GLU A 366 6.87 16.94 9.13
C GLU A 366 7.51 15.96 10.13
N PHE A 367 8.76 15.53 9.88
CA PHE A 367 9.52 14.69 10.80
C PHE A 367 10.31 15.48 11.84
N LYS A 368 10.22 16.80 11.85
CA LYS A 368 10.76 17.60 12.93
C LYS A 368 10.08 17.23 14.23
N LEU A 369 10.88 16.98 15.23
CA LEU A 369 10.40 16.70 16.56
C LEU A 369 10.97 17.75 17.53
N ALA A 370 10.08 18.45 18.20
CA ALA A 370 10.39 19.37 19.28
C ALA A 370 10.09 18.71 20.63
N ASP A 371 10.75 19.16 21.69
CA ASP A 371 10.46 18.72 23.05
C ASP A 371 9.02 19.14 23.43
N PRO A 372 8.10 18.18 23.66
CA PRO A 372 6.70 18.51 23.96
C PRO A 372 6.52 19.14 25.33
N THR A 373 7.53 19.11 26.21
CA THR A 373 7.46 19.69 27.57
C THR A 373 7.81 21.18 27.59
N VAL A 374 8.33 21.70 26.47
CA VAL A 374 8.74 23.10 26.34
C VAL A 374 7.78 23.84 25.40
N ARG A 375 7.53 25.09 25.70
CA ARG A 375 6.78 25.95 24.79
C ARG A 375 7.57 26.13 23.50
N ASP A 376 6.97 25.83 22.36
CA ASP A 376 7.62 26.11 21.08
C ASP A 376 7.63 27.63 20.83
N GLU A 377 8.83 28.20 20.71
CA GLU A 377 9.02 29.63 20.49
C GLU A 377 8.64 30.06 19.06
N GLU A 378 8.71 29.12 18.07
CA GLU A 378 8.39 29.42 16.68
C GLU A 378 6.89 29.34 16.41
N SER A 379 6.21 28.31 16.90
CA SER A 379 4.76 28.12 16.76
C SER A 379 3.93 28.75 17.88
N GLY A 380 4.55 29.00 19.02
CA GLY A 380 3.88 29.49 20.23
C GLY A 380 3.02 28.44 20.95
N GLU A 381 3.12 27.17 20.53
CA GLU A 381 2.37 26.07 21.12
C GLU A 381 2.72 25.87 22.61
N ALA A 382 1.68 25.60 23.40
CA ALA A 382 1.85 25.36 24.82
C ALA A 382 2.46 23.97 25.07
N PRO A 383 3.19 23.77 26.21
CA PRO A 383 3.67 22.46 26.59
C PRO A 383 2.55 21.42 26.66
N ILE A 384 2.80 20.23 26.19
CA ILE A 384 1.84 19.13 26.18
C ILE A 384 2.05 18.27 27.43
N ASP A 385 1.15 18.33 28.37
CA ASP A 385 1.15 17.55 29.61
C ASP A 385 0.24 16.31 29.52
N ASP A 386 0.09 15.73 28.35
CA ASP A 386 -0.67 14.49 28.18
C ASP A 386 0.34 13.31 28.14
N PRO A 387 0.26 12.37 29.10
CA PRO A 387 1.15 11.20 29.11
C PRO A 387 0.92 10.27 27.91
N ARG A 388 -0.22 10.42 27.22
CA ARG A 388 -0.54 9.66 25.99
C ARG A 388 -0.09 10.37 24.71
N TRP A 389 0.58 11.51 24.86
CA TRP A 389 1.11 12.22 23.70
C TRP A 389 2.11 11.35 22.94
N LEU A 390 1.96 11.33 21.64
CA LEU A 390 2.87 10.70 20.69
C LEU A 390 3.19 11.68 19.57
N PRO A 391 4.45 11.72 19.12
CA PRO A 391 4.77 12.46 17.91
C PRO A 391 4.08 11.81 16.70
N PRO A 392 3.87 12.57 15.62
CA PRO A 392 3.24 12.05 14.39
C PRO A 392 3.99 10.85 13.79
N HIS A 393 5.31 10.82 13.98
CA HIS A 393 6.19 9.78 13.46
C HIS A 393 7.01 9.16 14.58
N THR A 394 6.81 7.88 14.84
CA THR A 394 7.41 7.15 15.96
C THR A 394 8.38 6.04 15.53
N GLN A 395 8.40 5.69 14.25
CA GLN A 395 9.11 4.52 13.74
C GLN A 395 10.58 4.50 14.14
N THR A 396 11.32 5.59 13.92
CA THR A 396 12.75 5.67 14.26
C THR A 396 13.00 5.67 15.76
N LEU A 397 12.11 6.23 16.58
CA LEU A 397 12.19 6.21 18.04
C LEU A 397 12.00 4.80 18.59
N ILE A 398 11.04 4.04 18.04
CA ILE A 398 10.82 2.63 18.37
C ILE A 398 12.09 1.84 18.07
N TYR A 399 12.68 2.04 16.91
CA TYR A 399 13.91 1.37 16.51
C TYR A 399 15.11 1.76 17.39
N ALA A 400 15.23 3.04 17.78
CA ALA A 400 16.27 3.48 18.68
C ALA A 400 16.23 2.73 20.02
N GLN A 401 15.05 2.62 20.63
CA GLN A 401 14.86 1.88 21.87
C GLN A 401 15.10 0.37 21.68
N ALA A 402 14.66 -0.19 20.55
CA ALA A 402 14.87 -1.59 20.23
C ALA A 402 16.36 -1.94 20.07
N MET A 403 17.15 -1.09 19.43
CA MET A 403 18.60 -1.28 19.26
C MET A 403 19.35 -1.22 20.58
N ARG A 404 18.94 -0.36 21.50
CA ARG A 404 19.47 -0.36 22.87
C ARG A 404 19.30 -1.71 23.56
N ARG A 405 18.08 -2.26 23.49
CA ARG A 405 17.74 -3.53 24.14
C ARG A 405 18.37 -4.73 23.46
N ALA A 406 18.35 -4.76 22.13
CA ALA A 406 18.83 -5.90 21.38
C ALA A 406 20.36 -6.02 21.36
N LEU A 407 21.06 -4.90 21.23
CA LEU A 407 22.49 -4.87 20.95
C LEU A 407 23.30 -4.07 21.98
N GLY A 408 22.65 -3.46 22.97
CA GLY A 408 23.33 -2.64 23.98
C GLY A 408 23.98 -1.38 23.40
N LEU A 409 23.45 -0.87 22.28
CA LEU A 409 23.94 0.37 21.67
C LEU A 409 23.48 1.59 22.45
N ASP A 410 24.34 2.59 22.55
CA ASP A 410 24.01 3.89 23.10
C ASP A 410 23.39 4.78 22.01
N THR A 411 22.08 4.62 21.76
CA THR A 411 21.38 5.38 20.72
C THR A 411 21.23 6.84 21.11
N ARG A 412 21.70 7.75 20.26
CA ARG A 412 21.73 9.20 20.48
C ARG A 412 20.91 9.99 19.51
N ALA A 413 20.47 9.39 18.39
CA ALA A 413 19.56 10.00 17.45
C ALA A 413 18.68 8.98 16.74
N ALA A 414 17.50 9.45 16.34
CA ALA A 414 16.47 8.73 15.60
C ALA A 414 15.98 9.64 14.47
N LEU A 415 16.39 9.35 13.24
CA LEU A 415 16.31 10.26 12.12
C LEU A 415 15.60 9.67 10.91
N TYR A 416 14.91 10.53 10.18
CA TYR A 416 14.39 10.28 8.84
C TYR A 416 15.25 10.99 7.80
N PHE A 417 15.62 10.28 6.74
CA PHE A 417 16.46 10.82 5.68
C PHE A 417 15.66 10.93 4.36
N SER A 418 15.47 12.17 3.90
CA SER A 418 14.82 12.44 2.62
C SER A 418 15.76 12.10 1.47
N THR A 419 15.32 11.25 0.54
CA THR A 419 16.10 10.83 -0.63
C THR A 419 15.55 11.36 -1.95
N LYS A 420 14.42 12.08 -1.96
CA LYS A 420 13.80 12.63 -3.17
C LYS A 420 13.95 14.14 -3.23
N GLY A 421 14.30 14.63 -4.42
CA GLY A 421 14.44 16.06 -4.68
C GLY A 421 15.89 16.54 -4.52
N GLY A 422 16.14 17.79 -4.88
CA GLY A 422 17.50 18.37 -4.94
C GLY A 422 18.10 18.81 -3.61
N LYS A 423 17.41 18.57 -2.47
CA LYS A 423 17.87 18.99 -1.14
C LYS A 423 17.63 17.87 -0.14
N PRO A 424 18.54 16.90 -0.06
CA PRO A 424 18.47 15.87 0.98
C PRO A 424 18.56 16.50 2.37
N ALA A 425 17.86 15.92 3.33
CA ALA A 425 17.85 16.43 4.70
C ALA A 425 17.59 15.31 5.70
N LEU A 426 18.21 15.43 6.86
CA LEU A 426 17.92 14.61 8.05
C LEU A 426 17.02 15.39 8.99
N ARG A 427 15.98 14.73 9.52
CA ARG A 427 15.04 15.28 10.52
C ARG A 427 14.67 14.18 11.51
N GLY A 428 14.29 14.57 12.70
CA GLY A 428 13.89 13.66 13.77
C GLY A 428 14.31 14.20 15.13
N ALA A 429 14.69 13.30 16.02
CA ALA A 429 15.16 13.63 17.36
C ALA A 429 16.62 13.23 17.56
N ALA A 430 17.36 14.03 18.30
CA ALA A 430 18.74 13.73 18.69
C ALA A 430 19.04 14.29 20.08
N SER A 431 19.98 13.63 20.79
CA SER A 431 20.57 14.19 22.01
C SER A 431 21.21 15.55 21.69
N ALA A 432 21.07 16.51 22.60
CA ALA A 432 21.70 17.82 22.44
C ALA A 432 23.23 17.73 22.34
N GLU A 433 23.84 16.76 22.98
CA GLU A 433 25.28 16.51 22.93
C GLU A 433 25.78 16.33 21.48
N LEU A 434 24.99 15.69 20.60
CA LEU A 434 25.35 15.55 19.18
C LEU A 434 25.25 16.86 18.39
N LEU A 435 24.52 17.84 18.91
CA LEU A 435 24.33 19.14 18.26
C LEU A 435 25.29 20.19 18.82
N GLU A 436 25.67 20.08 20.09
CA GLU A 436 26.52 21.01 20.82
C GLU A 436 28.01 20.80 20.52
N GLU A 437 28.40 19.66 19.98
CA GLU A 437 29.75 19.46 19.47
C GLU A 437 30.05 20.41 18.31
N GLU A 438 30.14 21.70 18.61
CA GLU A 438 30.57 22.78 17.70
C GLU A 438 31.97 22.54 17.11
N ARG A 439 32.60 21.47 17.49
CA ARG A 439 33.98 21.13 17.13
C ARG A 439 34.08 20.23 15.92
N GLY A 440 33.41 20.60 14.86
CA GLY A 440 33.80 20.20 13.53
C GLY A 440 33.03 19.01 12.95
N ASP A 441 32.92 17.90 13.64
CA ASP A 441 32.71 16.62 12.96
C ASP A 441 31.41 15.85 13.31
N GLY A 442 30.54 16.37 14.15
CA GLY A 442 29.31 15.66 14.59
C GLY A 442 28.00 16.32 14.20
N ARG A 443 28.04 17.37 13.39
CA ARG A 443 26.82 18.11 13.06
C ARG A 443 25.86 17.30 12.20
N ILE A 444 24.61 17.23 12.65
CA ILE A 444 23.50 16.80 11.80
C ILE A 444 22.91 18.05 11.12
N PRO A 445 23.24 18.32 9.84
CA PRO A 445 22.81 19.53 9.18
C PRO A 445 21.29 19.68 9.21
N GLY A 446 20.82 20.84 9.69
CA GLY A 446 19.39 21.14 9.74
C GLY A 446 18.65 20.70 11.00
N LEU A 447 19.27 19.96 11.92
CA LEU A 447 18.80 19.82 13.28
C LEU A 447 19.37 20.95 14.13
N LYS A 448 18.51 21.85 14.59
CA LYS A 448 18.92 23.03 15.36
C LYS A 448 18.71 22.87 16.86
N LYS A 449 17.81 21.99 17.25
CA LYS A 449 17.42 21.75 18.64
C LYS A 449 17.54 20.26 18.93
N GLY A 450 18.14 19.90 20.03
CA GLY A 450 18.23 18.55 20.57
C GLY A 450 17.44 18.42 21.89
N PHE A 451 17.56 17.29 22.51
CA PHE A 451 16.95 16.97 23.80
C PHE A 451 18.03 17.05 24.88
N PRO A 452 18.15 18.19 25.62
CA PRO A 452 19.29 18.46 26.49
C PRO A 452 19.22 17.79 27.87
N GLY A 453 18.00 17.53 28.38
CA GLY A 453 17.84 16.99 29.72
C GLY A 453 18.15 17.93 30.88
N ASP A 454 18.31 19.23 30.62
CA ASP A 454 18.64 20.24 31.61
C ASP A 454 17.50 21.26 31.80
N GLY A 455 17.52 21.99 32.89
CA GLY A 455 16.56 23.07 33.16
C GLY A 455 15.08 22.63 33.18
N GLY A 456 14.82 21.33 33.32
CA GLY A 456 13.47 20.74 33.25
C GLY A 456 13.06 20.29 31.84
N ASN A 457 13.93 20.39 30.86
CA ASN A 457 13.74 19.86 29.53
C ASN A 457 13.94 18.34 29.51
N MET A 458 13.31 17.69 28.55
CA MET A 458 13.44 16.25 28.33
C MET A 458 14.78 15.91 27.68
N ASP A 459 15.45 14.87 28.14
CA ASP A 459 16.57 14.27 27.42
C ASP A 459 16.08 13.26 26.37
N PHE A 460 17.00 12.80 25.53
CA PHE A 460 16.66 11.84 24.47
C PHE A 460 16.16 10.50 25.02
N ASP A 461 16.68 10.06 26.14
CA ASP A 461 16.28 8.81 26.79
C ASP A 461 14.87 8.91 27.36
N ALA A 462 14.58 10.02 28.05
CA ALA A 462 13.23 10.29 28.56
C ALA A 462 12.20 10.44 27.43
N LEU A 463 12.60 10.96 26.26
CA LEU A 463 11.75 10.96 25.07
C LEU A 463 11.40 9.54 24.63
N LEU A 464 12.40 8.65 24.53
CA LEU A 464 12.16 7.25 24.14
C LEU A 464 11.22 6.55 25.11
N ASP A 465 11.41 6.72 26.40
CA ASP A 465 10.57 6.12 27.45
C ASP A 465 9.14 6.69 27.43
N ARG A 466 8.99 7.99 27.21
CA ARG A 466 7.68 8.62 27.08
C ARG A 466 6.92 8.09 25.87
N VAL A 467 7.57 8.01 24.72
CA VAL A 467 6.96 7.47 23.49
C VAL A 467 6.56 6.00 23.69
N GLU A 468 7.39 5.19 24.32
CA GLU A 468 7.05 3.80 24.61
C GLU A 468 5.84 3.68 25.54
N THR A 469 5.77 4.54 26.56
CA THR A 469 4.62 4.59 27.49
C THR A 469 3.33 4.92 26.76
N GLY A 470 3.34 5.93 25.90
CA GLY A 470 2.19 6.31 25.08
C GLY A 470 1.76 5.21 24.12
N ILE A 471 2.74 4.53 23.49
CA ILE A 471 2.49 3.40 22.60
C ILE A 471 1.90 2.21 23.37
N ALA A 472 2.40 1.92 24.58
CA ALA A 472 1.84 0.84 25.40
C ALA A 472 0.35 1.04 25.70
N GLU A 473 -0.08 2.26 25.91
CA GLU A 473 -1.51 2.56 26.08
C GLU A 473 -2.31 2.32 24.81
N ARG A 474 -1.79 2.73 23.65
CA ARG A 474 -2.42 2.44 22.35
C ARG A 474 -2.53 0.95 22.07
N LEU A 475 -1.50 0.19 22.38
CA LEU A 475 -1.52 -1.26 22.20
C LEU A 475 -2.53 -1.95 23.14
N ARG A 476 -2.73 -1.44 24.36
CA ARG A 476 -3.83 -1.92 25.23
C ARG A 476 -5.21 -1.64 24.62
N GLU A 477 -5.41 -0.48 23.99
CA GLU A 477 -6.66 -0.20 23.25
C GLU A 477 -6.86 -1.21 22.11
N LEU A 478 -5.79 -1.59 21.40
CA LEU A 478 -5.84 -2.60 20.35
C LEU A 478 -6.14 -4.00 20.92
N GLU A 479 -5.55 -4.37 22.05
CA GLU A 479 -5.87 -5.61 22.76
C GLU A 479 -7.33 -5.66 23.22
N ALA A 480 -7.90 -4.51 23.56
CA ALA A 480 -9.32 -4.40 23.84
C ALA A 480 -10.19 -4.45 22.58
N GLY A 481 -9.59 -4.47 21.38
CA GLY A 481 -10.27 -4.60 20.09
C GLY A 481 -10.61 -3.28 19.39
N ASN A 482 -10.11 -2.14 19.87
CA ASN A 482 -10.39 -0.85 19.25
C ASN A 482 -9.78 -0.76 17.83
N VAL A 483 -10.64 -0.57 16.84
CA VAL A 483 -10.28 -0.33 15.43
C VAL A 483 -11.07 0.84 14.85
N ALA A 484 -11.56 1.72 15.70
CA ALA A 484 -12.31 2.90 15.30
C ALA A 484 -11.46 3.87 14.46
N ALA A 485 -12.09 4.59 13.56
CA ALA A 485 -11.44 5.70 12.89
C ALA A 485 -11.01 6.77 13.92
N VAL A 486 -9.89 7.42 13.66
CA VAL A 486 -9.48 8.57 14.48
C VAL A 486 -10.57 9.64 14.46
N ASP A 487 -10.89 10.19 15.63
CA ASP A 487 -11.87 11.29 15.75
C ASP A 487 -11.31 12.54 15.04
N PRO A 488 -11.98 13.06 14.01
CA PRO A 488 -11.51 14.21 13.25
C PRO A 488 -11.41 15.50 14.10
N THR A 489 -11.99 15.52 15.29
CA THR A 489 -11.92 16.66 16.22
C THR A 489 -10.79 16.53 17.24
N SER A 490 -10.12 15.39 17.30
CA SER A 490 -9.03 15.15 18.24
C SER A 490 -7.74 15.86 17.80
N ALA A 491 -6.86 16.16 18.75
CA ALA A 491 -5.54 16.70 18.44
C ALA A 491 -4.72 15.78 17.51
N GLN A 492 -4.98 14.48 17.55
CA GLN A 492 -4.37 13.51 16.63
C GLN A 492 -4.85 13.67 15.18
N ALA A 493 -6.08 14.12 14.96
CA ALA A 493 -6.62 14.34 13.62
C ALA A 493 -5.98 15.52 12.89
N ALA A 494 -5.28 16.41 13.59
CA ALA A 494 -4.51 17.47 12.95
C ALA A 494 -3.41 16.89 12.02
N HIS A 495 -2.94 15.68 12.31
CA HIS A 495 -1.88 15.00 11.57
C HIS A 495 -2.34 13.73 10.84
N ALA A 496 -3.59 13.29 11.06
CA ALA A 496 -4.08 12.01 10.52
C ALA A 496 -5.48 12.13 9.94
N ARG A 497 -5.59 12.05 8.62
CA ARG A 497 -6.89 11.86 7.96
C ARG A 497 -7.11 10.37 7.73
N CYS A 498 -8.24 9.85 8.24
CA CYS A 498 -8.61 8.47 7.96
C CYS A 498 -8.94 8.29 6.48
N SER A 499 -8.17 7.45 5.79
CA SER A 499 -8.36 7.17 4.36
C SER A 499 -9.59 6.32 4.06
N TYR A 500 -10.19 5.69 5.08
CA TYR A 500 -11.28 4.73 4.93
C TYR A 500 -12.59 5.15 5.59
N ASN A 501 -12.63 6.32 6.22
CA ASN A 501 -13.86 6.86 6.81
C ASN A 501 -14.21 8.20 6.17
N HIS A 502 -15.27 8.22 5.39
CA HIS A 502 -15.82 9.43 4.80
C HIS A 502 -17.23 9.65 5.35
N GLU A 503 -17.41 10.67 6.19
CA GLU A 503 -18.74 11.03 6.75
C GLU A 503 -19.46 9.84 7.41
N GLY A 504 -18.72 8.99 8.12
CA GLY A 504 -19.27 7.80 8.79
C GLY A 504 -19.41 6.57 7.88
N THR A 505 -19.08 6.67 6.59
CA THR A 505 -19.12 5.56 5.65
C THR A 505 -17.75 4.94 5.44
N PHE A 506 -17.69 3.62 5.45
CA PHE A 506 -16.49 2.84 5.12
C PHE A 506 -16.27 2.86 3.60
N VAL A 507 -15.51 3.83 3.13
CA VAL A 507 -15.17 3.97 1.70
C VAL A 507 -13.71 4.41 1.60
N ARG A 508 -12.93 3.77 0.73
CA ARG A 508 -11.59 4.26 0.40
C ARG A 508 -11.71 5.62 -0.29
N ARG A 509 -11.03 6.63 0.24
CA ARG A 509 -10.75 7.85 -0.52
C ARG A 509 -9.58 7.54 -1.44
N ASP A 510 -9.79 7.70 -2.73
CA ASP A 510 -8.68 7.83 -3.65
C ASP A 510 -7.97 9.16 -3.32
N VAL A 511 -6.72 9.07 -2.91
CA VAL A 511 -5.86 10.19 -2.57
C VAL A 511 -5.18 10.70 -3.83
#